data_40c88b4ce8c868591e29764ca0aaf4ca
#
_entry.id   40c88b4ce8c868591e29764ca0aaf4ca
#
_cell.length_a   1.000
_cell.length_b   1.000
_cell.length_c   1.000
_cell.angle_alpha   90.00
_cell.angle_beta   90.00
_cell.angle_gamma   90.00
#
_symmetry.space_group_name_H-M   'P 1'
#
loop_
_entity.id
_entity.type
_entity.pdbx_description
1 polymer ?
#
loop_
_entity_poly.entity_id
_entity_poly.type
_entity_poly.pdbx_seq_one_letter_code
_entity_poly.pdbx_strand_id
1 'polypeptide(L)'
;MTDLLLDTHIALWLSSGDDRLGQTTRQTIEAAWKEGGRIYLSAVSVWEIAMLVDKGFIELDLPIDEWVERFLDRPGLEAVPLDHAAAARAYNLHHLEHRDPADRLLIASAIGLGCPLVTHDDRIRRFARTRGRQYRFSIA
;
A
#
# COMPACT_ATOMS: atom_id res chain seq x y z
N MET A 1 13.94 -4.36 -12.31
CA MET A 1 13.27 -4.76 -11.06
C MET A 1 12.19 -3.76 -10.74
N THR A 2 11.01 -4.23 -10.40
CA THR A 2 9.88 -3.37 -10.06
C THR A 2 9.62 -3.46 -8.56
N ASP A 3 9.77 -2.35 -7.86
CA ASP A 3 9.33 -2.24 -6.48
C ASP A 3 7.84 -1.94 -6.44
N LEU A 4 7.16 -2.37 -5.40
CA LEU A 4 5.73 -2.15 -5.23
C LEU A 4 5.43 -1.63 -3.82
N LEU A 5 4.51 -0.68 -3.71
CA LEU A 5 3.93 -0.29 -2.42
C LEU A 5 2.55 -0.92 -2.29
N LEU A 6 2.26 -1.55 -1.16
CA LEU A 6 0.98 -2.20 -0.93
C LEU A 6 -0.02 -1.26 -0.27
N ASP A 7 -1.25 -1.21 -0.80
CA ASP A 7 -2.37 -0.63 -0.09
C ASP A 7 -2.69 -1.51 1.14
N THR A 8 -3.33 -0.93 2.14
CA THR A 8 -3.57 -1.57 3.44
C THR A 8 -4.27 -2.92 3.32
N HIS A 9 -5.39 -3.00 2.59
CA HIS A 9 -6.11 -4.26 2.43
C HIS A 9 -5.33 -5.29 1.63
N ILE A 10 -4.52 -4.84 0.67
CA ILE A 10 -3.65 -5.74 -0.09
C ILE A 10 -2.65 -6.42 0.86
N ALA A 11 -2.02 -5.65 1.76
CA ALA A 11 -1.10 -6.21 2.75
C ALA A 11 -1.80 -7.23 3.65
N LEU A 12 -3.00 -6.91 4.13
CA LEU A 12 -3.80 -7.81 4.97
C LEU A 12 -4.12 -9.11 4.25
N TRP A 13 -4.65 -9.02 3.03
CA TRP A 13 -5.04 -10.21 2.26
C TRP A 13 -3.84 -11.06 1.84
N LEU A 14 -2.73 -10.41 1.52
CA LEU A 14 -1.49 -11.11 1.21
C LEU A 14 -1.00 -11.92 2.41
N SER A 15 -1.02 -11.33 3.61
CA SER A 15 -0.53 -11.98 4.82
C SER A 15 -1.42 -13.14 5.27
N SER A 16 -2.74 -13.02 5.09
CA SER A 16 -3.71 -14.03 5.53
C SER A 16 -4.03 -15.08 4.48
N GLY A 17 -3.58 -14.90 3.24
CA GLY A 17 -3.95 -15.79 2.13
C GLY A 17 -5.41 -15.65 1.70
N ASP A 18 -6.00 -14.48 1.92
CA ASP A 18 -7.40 -14.21 1.60
C ASP A 18 -7.64 -14.17 0.10
N ASP A 19 -8.69 -14.85 -0.37
CA ASP A 19 -9.04 -14.92 -1.80
C ASP A 19 -9.42 -13.57 -2.41
N ARG A 20 -9.78 -12.59 -1.58
CA ARG A 20 -10.08 -11.22 -2.05
C ARG A 20 -8.88 -10.54 -2.70
N LEU A 21 -7.67 -10.99 -2.39
CA LEU A 21 -6.47 -10.50 -3.08
C LEU A 21 -6.56 -10.72 -4.59
N GLY A 22 -7.08 -11.86 -5.00
CA GLY A 22 -7.18 -12.24 -6.40
C GLY A 22 -5.89 -12.82 -6.95
N GLN A 23 -6.05 -13.72 -7.92
CA GLN A 23 -4.90 -14.43 -8.50
C GLN A 23 -3.98 -13.49 -9.31
N THR A 24 -4.55 -12.58 -10.08
CA THR A 24 -3.77 -11.64 -10.90
C THR A 24 -2.89 -10.75 -10.02
N THR A 25 -3.46 -10.20 -8.94
CA THR A 25 -2.71 -9.35 -8.01
C THR A 25 -1.61 -10.15 -7.30
N ARG A 26 -1.93 -11.35 -6.87
CA ARG A 26 -0.95 -12.25 -6.24
C ARG A 26 0.22 -12.53 -7.19
N GLN A 27 -0.06 -12.82 -8.44
CA GLN A 27 0.98 -13.07 -9.45
C GLN A 27 1.85 -11.84 -9.70
N THR A 28 1.23 -10.65 -9.74
CA THR A 28 1.97 -9.39 -9.90
C THR A 28 2.97 -9.19 -8.76
N ILE A 29 2.53 -9.40 -7.52
CA ILE A 29 3.39 -9.25 -6.34
C ILE A 29 4.50 -10.31 -6.34
N GLU A 30 4.16 -11.56 -6.59
CA GLU A 30 5.12 -12.66 -6.63
C GLU A 30 6.17 -12.47 -7.71
N ALA A 31 5.78 -12.01 -8.90
CA ALA A 31 6.69 -11.75 -10.00
C ALA A 31 7.70 -10.67 -9.63
N ALA A 32 7.22 -9.54 -9.07
CA ALA A 32 8.10 -8.48 -8.62
C ALA A 32 9.08 -8.96 -7.55
N TRP A 33 8.58 -9.73 -6.58
CA TRP A 33 9.40 -10.28 -5.50
C TRP A 33 10.47 -11.24 -6.01
N LYS A 34 10.10 -12.15 -6.92
CA LYS A 34 11.05 -13.13 -7.50
C LYS A 34 12.14 -12.46 -8.34
N GLU A 35 11.83 -11.34 -8.95
CA GLU A 35 12.79 -10.56 -9.73
C GLU A 35 13.71 -9.69 -8.86
N GLY A 36 13.58 -9.76 -7.54
CA GLY A 36 14.38 -8.99 -6.61
C GLY A 36 13.83 -7.60 -6.30
N GLY A 37 12.59 -7.31 -6.71
CA GLY A 37 11.91 -6.08 -6.35
C GLY A 37 11.56 -6.04 -4.87
N ARG A 38 11.45 -4.84 -4.32
CA ARG A 38 11.05 -4.62 -2.94
C ARG A 38 9.54 -4.50 -2.84
N ILE A 39 8.98 -5.11 -1.82
CA ILE A 39 7.55 -5.02 -1.52
C ILE A 39 7.42 -4.21 -0.24
N TYR A 40 6.89 -2.99 -0.35
CA TYR A 40 6.87 -2.05 0.74
C TYR A 40 5.58 -2.09 1.53
N LEU A 41 5.71 -2.07 2.86
CA LEU A 41 4.63 -1.83 3.80
C LEU A 41 4.83 -0.44 4.41
N SER A 42 3.87 0.47 4.20
CA SER A 42 3.93 1.82 4.75
C SER A 42 3.55 1.85 6.23
N ALA A 43 4.18 2.74 6.99
CA ALA A 43 3.74 3.07 8.34
C ALA A 43 2.29 3.52 8.39
N VAL A 44 1.79 4.15 7.32
CA VAL A 44 0.37 4.53 7.19
C VAL A 44 -0.53 3.29 7.25
N SER A 45 -0.17 2.22 6.55
CA SER A 45 -0.93 0.97 6.59
C SER A 45 -0.90 0.32 7.96
N VAL A 46 0.22 0.36 8.67
CA VAL A 46 0.33 -0.16 10.03
C VAL A 46 -0.65 0.59 10.95
N TRP A 47 -0.67 1.92 10.87
CA TRP A 47 -1.60 2.72 11.64
C TRP A 47 -3.05 2.40 11.31
N GLU A 48 -3.37 2.27 10.04
CA GLU A 48 -4.72 1.97 9.58
C GLU A 48 -5.17 0.58 10.03
N ILE A 49 -4.30 -0.43 9.95
CA ILE A 49 -4.59 -1.78 10.44
C ILE A 49 -4.87 -1.75 11.95
N ALA A 50 -4.04 -1.05 12.72
CA ALA A 50 -4.23 -0.92 14.16
C ALA A 50 -5.59 -0.28 14.49
N MET A 51 -5.97 0.76 13.74
CA MET A 51 -7.26 1.41 13.87
C MET A 51 -8.42 0.46 13.55
N LEU A 52 -8.32 -0.31 12.48
CA LEU A 52 -9.35 -1.27 12.06
C LEU A 52 -9.54 -2.38 13.10
N VAL A 53 -8.45 -2.85 13.71
CA VAL A 53 -8.51 -3.82 14.81
C VAL A 53 -9.20 -3.20 16.03
N ASP A 54 -8.81 -1.99 16.41
CA ASP A 54 -9.36 -1.29 17.57
C ASP A 54 -10.88 -1.09 17.42
N LYS A 55 -11.34 -0.76 16.22
CA LYS A 55 -12.76 -0.55 15.93
C LYS A 55 -13.55 -1.84 15.69
N GLY A 56 -12.90 -2.99 15.73
CA GLY A 56 -13.56 -4.28 15.54
C GLY A 56 -13.91 -4.62 14.08
N PHE A 57 -13.36 -3.90 13.10
CA PHE A 57 -13.62 -4.18 11.69
C PHE A 57 -12.83 -5.37 11.16
N ILE A 58 -11.68 -5.65 11.75
CA ILE A 58 -10.85 -6.79 11.40
C ILE A 58 -10.29 -7.44 12.68
N GLU A 59 -9.90 -8.71 12.55
CA GLU A 59 -9.21 -9.45 13.60
C GLU A 59 -7.84 -9.88 13.07
N LEU A 60 -6.83 -9.77 13.92
CA LEU A 60 -5.50 -10.31 13.66
C LEU A 60 -5.22 -11.44 14.64
N ASP A 61 -4.49 -12.47 14.18
CA ASP A 61 -4.07 -13.58 15.04
C ASP A 61 -2.98 -13.18 16.03
N LEU A 62 -2.34 -12.03 15.79
CA LEU A 62 -1.22 -11.53 16.59
C LEU A 62 -1.46 -10.05 16.95
N PRO A 63 -0.88 -9.57 18.06
CA PRO A 63 -0.78 -8.14 18.29
C PRO A 63 -0.15 -7.43 17.08
N ILE A 64 -0.52 -6.17 16.84
CA ILE A 64 -0.11 -5.46 15.64
C ILE A 64 1.42 -5.38 15.45
N ASP A 65 2.17 -5.15 16.50
CA ASP A 65 3.62 -5.07 16.42
C ASP A 65 4.25 -6.41 16.02
N GLU A 66 3.75 -7.52 16.53
CA GLU A 66 4.19 -8.86 16.13
C GLU A 66 3.77 -9.21 14.70
N TRP A 67 2.57 -8.78 14.29
CA TRP A 67 2.10 -8.95 12.93
C TRP A 67 3.04 -8.23 11.94
N VAL A 68 3.43 -7.00 12.26
CA VAL A 68 4.36 -6.22 11.42
C VAL A 68 5.71 -6.93 11.32
N GLU A 69 6.27 -7.38 12.44
CA GLU A 69 7.53 -8.11 12.44
C GLU A 69 7.47 -9.36 11.57
N ARG A 70 6.43 -10.13 11.71
CA ARG A 70 6.23 -11.35 10.91
C ARG A 70 6.06 -11.04 9.42
N PHE A 71 5.28 -10.00 9.11
CA PHE A 71 5.09 -9.57 7.73
C PHE A 71 6.43 -9.21 7.07
N LEU A 72 7.28 -8.51 7.79
CA LEU A 72 8.57 -8.02 7.29
C LEU A 72 9.72 -9.03 7.37
N ASP A 73 9.48 -10.21 7.93
CA ASP A 73 10.51 -11.23 8.13
C ASP A 73 10.93 -11.95 6.84
N ARG A 74 10.26 -11.69 5.74
CA ARG A 74 10.60 -12.27 4.44
C ARG A 74 11.58 -11.37 3.69
N PRO A 75 12.58 -11.93 2.99
CA PRO A 75 13.48 -11.13 2.16
C PRO A 75 12.68 -10.32 1.13
N GLY A 76 13.04 -9.05 0.95
CA GLY A 76 12.37 -8.18 -0.01
C GLY A 76 11.14 -7.46 0.50
N LEU A 77 10.61 -7.82 1.68
CA LEU A 77 9.53 -7.06 2.32
C LEU A 77 10.16 -6.01 3.22
N GLU A 78 9.82 -4.75 3.00
CA GLU A 78 10.47 -3.64 3.70
C GLU A 78 9.46 -2.62 4.22
N ALA A 79 9.74 -2.07 5.40
CA ALA A 79 8.96 -0.98 5.98
C ALA A 79 9.36 0.35 5.36
N VAL A 80 8.36 1.20 5.13
CA VAL A 80 8.58 2.58 4.65
C VAL A 80 7.98 3.54 5.66
N PRO A 81 8.78 4.44 6.25
CA PRO A 81 8.24 5.47 7.12
C PRO A 81 7.44 6.49 6.34
N LEU A 82 6.52 7.17 7.02
CA LEU A 82 5.85 8.35 6.47
C LEU A 82 6.73 9.55 6.74
N ASP A 83 7.32 10.10 5.69
CA ASP A 83 8.15 11.30 5.82
C ASP A 83 7.34 12.59 5.58
N HIS A 84 7.95 13.73 5.91
CA HIS A 84 7.28 15.03 5.77
C HIS A 84 7.02 15.40 4.32
N ALA A 85 7.87 14.96 3.38
CA ALA A 85 7.68 15.23 1.95
C ALA A 85 6.42 14.53 1.43
N ALA A 86 6.22 13.26 1.80
CA ALA A 86 5.01 12.52 1.43
C ALA A 86 3.77 13.15 2.07
N ALA A 87 3.84 13.57 3.33
CA ALA A 87 2.74 14.23 4.01
C ALA A 87 2.31 15.52 3.29
N ALA A 88 3.27 16.36 2.92
CA ALA A 88 3.00 17.60 2.18
C ALA A 88 2.43 17.31 0.79
N ARG A 89 3.01 16.34 0.08
CA ARG A 89 2.54 15.93 -1.26
C ARG A 89 1.10 15.43 -1.20
N ALA A 90 0.75 14.66 -0.17
CA ALA A 90 -0.60 14.12 0.00
C ALA A 90 -1.66 15.23 0.05
N TYR A 91 -1.36 16.30 0.75
CA TYR A 91 -2.26 17.45 0.82
C TYR A 91 -2.40 18.15 -0.53
N ASN A 92 -1.36 18.16 -1.34
CA ASN A 92 -1.33 18.86 -2.63
C ASN A 92 -1.84 18.04 -3.82
N LEU A 93 -2.47 16.90 -3.60
CA LEU A 93 -3.13 16.12 -4.66
C LEU A 93 -4.49 16.73 -5.00
N HIS A 94 -4.48 17.91 -5.60
CA HIS A 94 -5.70 18.72 -5.79
C HIS A 94 -6.73 18.11 -6.72
N HIS A 95 -6.32 17.25 -7.66
CA HIS A 95 -7.23 16.58 -8.58
C HIS A 95 -7.76 15.24 -8.05
N LEU A 96 -7.34 14.86 -6.85
CA LEU A 96 -7.85 13.67 -6.18
C LEU A 96 -9.08 14.07 -5.35
N GLU A 97 -10.26 13.61 -5.77
CA GLU A 97 -11.51 13.89 -5.07
C GLU A 97 -11.65 13.07 -3.77
N HIS A 98 -10.98 11.94 -3.73
CA HIS A 98 -11.00 11.04 -2.59
C HIS A 98 -10.33 11.67 -1.38
N ARG A 99 -11.08 11.80 -0.28
CA ARG A 99 -10.63 12.54 0.90
C ARG A 99 -10.08 11.69 2.03
N ASP A 100 -10.09 10.37 1.88
CA ASP A 100 -9.52 9.50 2.91
C ASP A 100 -8.03 9.82 3.11
N PRO A 101 -7.62 10.28 4.31
CA PRO A 101 -6.23 10.69 4.53
C PRO A 101 -5.22 9.56 4.32
N ALA A 102 -5.55 8.34 4.74
CA ALA A 102 -4.65 7.20 4.59
C ALA A 102 -4.38 6.92 3.10
N ASP A 103 -5.41 6.95 2.26
CA ASP A 103 -5.25 6.71 0.83
C ASP A 103 -4.43 7.81 0.16
N ARG A 104 -4.66 9.06 0.54
CA ARG A 104 -3.87 10.18 0.03
C ARG A 104 -2.39 10.04 0.39
N LEU A 105 -2.11 9.64 1.62
CA LEU A 105 -0.74 9.43 2.10
C LEU A 105 -0.07 8.26 1.38
N LEU A 106 -0.80 7.19 1.10
CA LEU A 106 -0.26 6.05 0.33
C LEU A 106 0.05 6.43 -1.11
N ILE A 107 -0.85 7.17 -1.77
CA ILE A 107 -0.60 7.65 -3.13
C ILE A 107 0.65 8.54 -3.17
N ALA A 108 0.74 9.49 -2.24
CA ALA A 108 1.88 10.39 -2.14
C ALA A 108 3.19 9.64 -1.87
N SER A 109 3.14 8.60 -1.05
CA SER A 109 4.29 7.75 -0.76
C SER A 109 4.74 6.97 -2.00
N ALA A 110 3.82 6.42 -2.77
CA ALA A 110 4.14 5.72 -4.02
C ALA A 110 4.81 6.66 -5.02
N ILE A 111 4.31 7.88 -5.15
CA ILE A 111 4.92 8.91 -6.01
C ILE A 111 6.36 9.18 -5.56
N GLY A 112 6.57 9.39 -4.27
CA GLY A 112 7.90 9.67 -3.72
C GLY A 112 8.88 8.51 -3.87
N LEU A 113 8.39 7.28 -3.75
CA LEU A 113 9.20 6.08 -3.96
C LEU A 113 9.45 5.78 -5.44
N GLY A 114 8.67 6.39 -6.32
CA GLY A 114 8.77 6.12 -7.76
C GLY A 114 8.33 4.72 -8.13
N CYS A 115 7.40 4.12 -7.38
CA CYS A 115 6.92 2.77 -7.65
C CYS A 115 5.40 2.72 -7.72
N PRO A 116 4.83 1.71 -8.39
CA PRO A 116 3.39 1.55 -8.45
C PRO A 116 2.78 1.21 -7.08
N LEU A 117 1.54 1.65 -6.86
CA LEU A 117 0.71 1.22 -5.74
C LEU A 117 -0.11 0.01 -6.16
N VAL A 118 -0.12 -1.03 -5.34
CA VAL A 118 -1.00 -2.19 -5.53
C VAL A 118 -2.27 -1.92 -4.74
N THR A 119 -3.39 -1.78 -5.43
CA THR A 119 -4.68 -1.44 -4.81
C THR A 119 -5.84 -2.02 -5.60
N HIS A 120 -6.95 -2.31 -4.92
CA HIS A 120 -8.23 -2.66 -5.53
C HIS A 120 -9.25 -1.53 -5.42
N ASP A 121 -8.87 -0.38 -4.85
CA ASP A 121 -9.79 0.75 -4.70
C ASP A 121 -10.07 1.41 -6.05
N ASP A 122 -11.33 1.47 -6.44
CA ASP A 122 -11.75 2.00 -7.75
C ASP A 122 -11.48 3.49 -7.90
N ARG A 123 -11.56 4.25 -6.81
CA ARG A 123 -11.29 5.70 -6.85
C ARG A 123 -9.82 5.99 -7.07
N ILE A 124 -8.95 5.21 -6.44
CA ILE A 124 -7.50 5.31 -6.64
C ILE A 124 -7.14 4.89 -8.08
N ARG A 125 -7.73 3.81 -8.57
CA ARG A 125 -7.52 3.35 -9.94
C ARG A 125 -7.96 4.40 -10.97
N ARG A 126 -9.10 5.06 -10.73
CA ARG A 126 -9.58 6.14 -11.59
C ARG A 126 -8.61 7.30 -11.59
N PHE A 127 -8.11 7.70 -10.44
CA PHE A 127 -7.11 8.77 -10.33
C PHE A 127 -5.86 8.44 -11.14
N ALA A 128 -5.34 7.22 -11.02
CA ALA A 128 -4.19 6.77 -11.80
C ALA A 128 -4.46 6.84 -13.29
N ARG A 129 -5.64 6.40 -13.74
CA ARG A 129 -6.01 6.38 -15.16
C ARG A 129 -6.19 7.78 -15.74
N THR A 130 -6.78 8.70 -14.98
CA THR A 130 -7.13 10.05 -15.48
C THR A 130 -6.05 11.08 -15.20
N ARG A 131 -5.27 10.95 -14.12
CA ARG A 131 -4.28 11.94 -13.68
C ARG A 131 -2.90 11.35 -13.39
N GLY A 132 -2.72 10.07 -13.63
CA GLY A 132 -1.47 9.39 -13.29
C GLY A 132 -0.24 10.04 -13.91
N ARG A 133 -0.30 10.39 -15.18
CA ARG A 133 0.83 11.03 -15.86
C ARG A 133 1.21 12.38 -15.24
N GLN A 134 0.19 13.18 -14.90
CA GLN A 134 0.39 14.50 -14.32
C GLN A 134 1.13 14.42 -12.98
N TYR A 135 0.76 13.45 -12.15
CA TYR A 135 1.30 13.29 -10.80
C TYR A 135 2.42 12.25 -10.72
N ARG A 136 2.77 11.61 -11.84
CA ARG A 136 3.74 10.49 -11.85
C ARG A 136 3.30 9.36 -10.92
N PHE A 137 2.01 9.08 -10.92
CA PHE A 137 1.40 8.04 -10.12
C PHE A 137 0.93 6.90 -11.02
N SER A 138 1.24 5.66 -10.62
CA SER A 138 0.78 4.46 -11.33
C SER A 138 0.30 3.41 -10.34
N ILE A 139 -0.51 2.49 -10.84
CA ILE A 139 -0.93 1.30 -10.12
C ILE A 139 -0.38 0.06 -10.82
N ALA A 140 -0.21 -0.99 -10.03
CA ALA A 140 0.25 -2.26 -10.57
C ALA A 140 -0.92 -3.14 -11.02
#